data_a1410af33847ebb42c5384696cbd0059
#
_entry.id   a1410af33847ebb42c5384696cbd0059
#
_cell.length_a   1.000
_cell.length_b   1.000
_cell.length_c   1.000
_cell.angle_alpha   90.00
_cell.angle_beta   90.00
_cell.angle_gamma   90.00
#
_symmetry.space_group_name_H-M   'P 1'
#
loop_
_entity.id
_entity.type
_entity.pdbx_description
1 polymer ?
#
loop_
_entity_poly.entity_id
_entity_poly.type
_entity_poly.pdbx_seq_one_letter_code
_entity_poly.pdbx_strand_id
1 'polypeptide(L)'
;MLFRSSMRATEEWNPADYAYHLTRRARGLPFWFSLAVHGTDAYRDAVEQTLSIARDAARRIDAAPHLELIRDPELTVVLWRRTGWTSEQYYEWSNAMLREQRAFVMPTTWHGETLLRAVYLNPECPPSITDDIIASLAD
;
A
#
# COMPACT_ATOMS: atom_id res chain seq x y z
N MET A 1 -32.82 15.48 -22.09
CA MET A 1 -32.99 16.52 -21.05
C MET A 1 -34.32 16.43 -20.30
N LEU A 2 -35.24 15.59 -20.70
CA LEU A 2 -36.59 15.42 -20.11
C LEU A 2 -36.62 14.45 -18.89
N PHE A 3 -35.63 13.58 -18.76
CA PHE A 3 -35.58 12.60 -17.67
C PHE A 3 -35.20 13.17 -16.27
N ARG A 4 -34.48 14.31 -16.24
CA ARG A 4 -34.05 14.95 -14.98
C ARG A 4 -35.15 15.72 -14.26
N SER A 5 -36.19 16.16 -14.97
CA SER A 5 -37.24 17.00 -14.37
C SER A 5 -38.32 16.22 -13.62
N SER A 6 -38.53 14.95 -13.97
CA SER A 6 -39.55 14.11 -13.30
C SER A 6 -39.04 13.42 -12.02
N MET A 7 -37.71 13.34 -11.82
CA MET A 7 -37.10 12.76 -10.63
C MET A 7 -36.89 13.76 -9.47
N ARG A 8 -37.09 15.07 -9.72
CA ARG A 8 -36.95 16.13 -8.69
C ARG A 8 -38.17 16.32 -7.79
N ALA A 9 -39.20 15.50 -7.94
CA ALA A 9 -40.45 15.64 -7.20
C ALA A 9 -40.42 15.03 -5.79
N THR A 10 -39.35 14.33 -5.41
CA THR A 10 -39.16 13.80 -4.06
C THR A 10 -37.95 14.48 -3.41
N GLU A 11 -38.12 14.99 -2.19
CA GLU A 11 -37.01 15.53 -1.36
C GLU A 11 -35.97 14.45 -0.96
N GLU A 12 -36.11 13.23 -1.50
CA GLU A 12 -35.21 12.13 -1.22
C GLU A 12 -33.89 12.29 -1.98
N TRP A 13 -32.81 12.13 -1.23
CA TRP A 13 -31.47 12.16 -1.79
C TRP A 13 -31.27 11.09 -2.87
N ASN A 14 -30.90 11.54 -4.08
CA ASN A 14 -30.63 10.65 -5.19
C ASN A 14 -29.12 10.67 -5.52
N PRO A 15 -28.42 9.51 -5.41
CA PRO A 15 -27.00 9.43 -5.76
C PRO A 15 -26.65 9.91 -7.19
N ALA A 16 -27.61 9.90 -8.11
CA ALA A 16 -27.43 10.37 -9.47
C ALA A 16 -27.24 11.89 -9.57
N ASP A 17 -27.71 12.67 -8.59
CA ASP A 17 -27.57 14.13 -8.58
C ASP A 17 -26.13 14.61 -8.42
N TYR A 18 -25.27 13.76 -7.86
CA TYR A 18 -23.84 14.01 -7.63
C TYR A 18 -22.94 13.30 -8.64
N ALA A 19 -23.48 12.77 -9.71
CA ALA A 19 -22.74 11.95 -10.66
C ALA A 19 -22.87 12.42 -12.09
N TYR A 20 -21.75 12.45 -12.83
CA TYR A 20 -21.74 12.68 -14.27
C TYR A 20 -22.41 11.56 -15.08
N HIS A 21 -22.54 10.35 -14.50
CA HIS A 21 -23.03 9.17 -15.20
C HIS A 21 -24.44 8.81 -14.74
N LEU A 22 -25.37 8.65 -15.68
CA LEU A 22 -26.67 8.08 -15.41
C LEU A 22 -26.59 6.58 -15.12
N THR A 23 -25.76 5.86 -15.86
CA THR A 23 -25.56 4.41 -15.73
C THR A 23 -24.15 4.14 -15.22
N ARG A 24 -24.03 3.37 -14.16
CA ARG A 24 -22.74 2.99 -13.56
C ARG A 24 -22.57 1.48 -13.58
N ARG A 25 -21.32 1.04 -13.74
CA ARG A 25 -20.99 -0.36 -13.49
C ARG A 25 -21.23 -0.69 -12.02
N ALA A 26 -21.77 -1.86 -11.75
CA ALA A 26 -21.92 -2.40 -10.40
C ALA A 26 -20.53 -2.80 -9.81
N ARG A 27 -19.73 -1.81 -9.45
CA ARG A 27 -18.31 -2.00 -9.04
C ARG A 27 -18.17 -2.83 -7.77
N GLY A 28 -19.19 -2.91 -6.94
CA GLY A 28 -19.21 -3.77 -5.76
C GLY A 28 -19.45 -5.25 -6.08
N LEU A 29 -19.94 -5.57 -7.27
CA LEU A 29 -20.29 -6.93 -7.64
C LEU A 29 -19.06 -7.88 -7.68
N PRO A 30 -17.91 -7.52 -8.29
CA PRO A 30 -16.71 -8.36 -8.23
C PRO A 30 -16.24 -8.63 -6.80
N PHE A 31 -16.29 -7.63 -5.94
CA PHE A 31 -15.92 -7.79 -4.53
C PHE A 31 -16.90 -8.71 -3.79
N TRP A 32 -18.22 -8.54 -4.02
CA TRP A 32 -19.23 -9.42 -3.45
C TRP A 32 -19.05 -10.88 -3.91
N PHE A 33 -18.79 -11.11 -5.20
CA PHE A 33 -18.52 -12.45 -5.71
C PHE A 33 -17.27 -13.07 -5.07
N SER A 34 -16.22 -12.29 -4.92
CA SER A 34 -14.99 -12.75 -4.27
C SER A 34 -15.26 -13.16 -2.81
N LEU A 35 -16.02 -12.36 -2.06
CA LEU A 35 -16.45 -12.72 -0.70
C LEU A 35 -17.35 -13.96 -0.67
N ALA A 36 -18.27 -14.11 -1.63
CA ALA A 36 -19.17 -15.26 -1.71
C ALA A 36 -18.40 -16.56 -2.03
N VAL A 37 -17.32 -16.49 -2.83
CA VAL A 37 -16.51 -17.65 -3.22
C VAL A 37 -15.52 -18.04 -2.13
N HIS A 38 -14.79 -17.07 -1.56
CA HIS A 38 -13.70 -17.33 -0.64
C HIS A 38 -14.09 -17.28 0.84
N GLY A 39 -15.20 -16.62 1.15
CA GLY A 39 -15.62 -16.35 2.52
C GLY A 39 -14.88 -15.20 3.18
N THR A 40 -15.42 -14.70 4.27
CA THR A 40 -14.82 -13.58 5.04
C THR A 40 -13.59 -14.00 5.81
N ASP A 41 -13.49 -15.28 6.20
CA ASP A 41 -12.36 -15.79 6.96
C ASP A 41 -11.07 -15.77 6.13
N ALA A 42 -11.13 -16.18 4.86
CA ALA A 42 -9.98 -16.10 3.96
C ALA A 42 -9.47 -14.66 3.79
N TYR A 43 -10.37 -13.67 3.75
CA TYR A 43 -9.99 -12.25 3.71
C TYR A 43 -9.33 -11.80 5.01
N ARG A 44 -9.91 -12.18 6.16
CA ARG A 44 -9.32 -11.86 7.47
C ARG A 44 -7.92 -12.46 7.59
N ASP A 45 -7.76 -13.74 7.25
CA ASP A 45 -6.48 -14.44 7.36
C ASP A 45 -5.42 -13.81 6.45
N ALA A 46 -5.79 -13.42 5.21
CA ALA A 46 -4.89 -12.71 4.31
C ALA A 46 -4.48 -11.34 4.87
N VAL A 47 -5.40 -10.58 5.47
CA VAL A 47 -5.08 -9.28 6.11
C VAL A 47 -4.15 -9.49 7.31
N GLU A 48 -4.46 -10.43 8.20
CA GLU A 48 -3.61 -10.73 9.37
C GLU A 48 -2.20 -11.17 8.95
N GLN A 49 -2.10 -11.94 7.86
CA GLN A 49 -0.80 -12.34 7.31
C GLN A 49 -0.01 -11.13 6.80
N THR A 50 -0.64 -10.20 6.06
CA THR A 50 0.06 -8.99 5.60
C THR A 50 0.52 -8.09 6.76
N LEU A 51 -0.29 -7.97 7.82
CA LEU A 51 0.09 -7.25 9.05
C LEU A 51 1.28 -7.93 9.75
N SER A 52 1.28 -9.26 9.81
CA SER A 52 2.40 -10.04 10.38
C SER A 52 3.69 -9.82 9.60
N ILE A 53 3.63 -9.86 8.26
CA ILE A 53 4.79 -9.60 7.38
C ILE A 53 5.32 -8.18 7.58
N ALA A 54 4.46 -7.17 7.66
CA ALA A 54 4.89 -5.79 7.87
C ALA A 54 5.59 -5.59 9.22
N ARG A 55 5.08 -6.21 10.29
CA ARG A 55 5.71 -6.16 11.62
C ARG A 55 7.05 -6.90 11.64
N ASP A 56 7.15 -8.03 10.94
CA ASP A 56 8.42 -8.76 10.80
C ASP A 56 9.46 -7.94 10.03
N ALA A 57 9.05 -7.34 8.91
CA ALA A 57 9.91 -6.45 8.13
C ALA A 57 10.41 -5.26 8.96
N ALA A 58 9.52 -4.62 9.74
CA ALA A 58 9.90 -3.52 10.62
C ALA A 58 10.96 -3.94 11.65
N ARG A 59 10.79 -5.10 12.30
CA ARG A 59 11.80 -5.62 13.24
C ARG A 59 13.16 -5.89 12.60
N ARG A 60 13.17 -6.43 11.37
CA ARG A 60 14.43 -6.70 10.63
C ARG A 60 15.11 -5.39 10.22
N ILE A 61 14.35 -4.39 9.80
CA ILE A 61 14.85 -3.06 9.46
C ILE A 61 15.44 -2.39 10.71
N ASP A 62 14.75 -2.43 11.84
CA ASP A 62 15.19 -1.84 13.10
C ASP A 62 16.46 -2.50 13.64
N ALA A 63 16.64 -3.80 13.38
CA ALA A 63 17.84 -4.55 13.74
C ALA A 63 19.07 -4.25 12.86
N ALA A 64 18.88 -3.59 11.70
CA ALA A 64 19.97 -3.31 10.77
C ALA A 64 20.70 -1.99 11.14
N PRO A 65 22.02 -2.01 11.43
CA PRO A 65 22.72 -0.85 12.01
C PRO A 65 22.83 0.37 11.10
N HIS A 66 22.62 0.20 9.79
CA HIS A 66 22.64 1.25 8.78
C HIS A 66 21.26 1.82 8.46
N LEU A 67 20.20 1.27 9.06
CA LEU A 67 18.81 1.70 8.87
C LEU A 67 18.24 2.24 10.17
N GLU A 68 17.20 3.06 10.05
CA GLU A 68 16.46 3.59 11.18
C GLU A 68 14.97 3.46 10.88
N LEU A 69 14.27 2.66 11.68
CA LEU A 69 12.82 2.56 11.61
C LEU A 69 12.20 3.87 12.12
N ILE A 70 11.33 4.50 11.35
CA ILE A 70 10.74 5.78 11.73
C ILE A 70 9.65 5.62 12.78
N ARG A 71 8.85 4.55 12.65
CA ARG A 71 7.78 4.20 13.59
C ARG A 71 7.34 2.76 13.38
N ASP A 72 6.78 2.17 14.42
CA ASP A 72 6.11 0.88 14.31
C ASP A 72 4.92 0.95 13.35
N PRO A 73 4.78 -0.02 12.44
CA PRO A 73 3.66 -0.02 11.49
C PRO A 73 2.34 -0.36 12.20
N GLU A 74 1.35 0.52 12.07
CA GLU A 74 -0.03 0.26 12.52
C GLU A 74 -0.75 -0.69 11.57
N LEU A 75 -0.47 -0.57 10.26
CA LEU A 75 -0.98 -1.43 9.20
C LEU A 75 0.19 -2.05 8.42
N THR A 76 0.15 -2.01 7.09
CA THR A 76 1.11 -2.70 6.22
C THR A 76 2.18 -1.78 5.62
N VAL A 77 2.18 -0.50 6.01
CA VAL A 77 3.18 0.47 5.55
C VAL A 77 4.34 0.55 6.52
N VAL A 78 5.54 0.29 6.04
CA VAL A 78 6.79 0.42 6.80
C VAL A 78 7.58 1.60 6.26
N LEU A 79 8.03 2.47 7.16
CA LEU A 79 8.82 3.67 6.86
C LEU A 79 10.18 3.57 7.54
N TRP A 80 11.25 3.78 6.79
CA TRP A 80 12.60 3.78 7.34
C TRP A 80 13.52 4.73 6.60
N ARG A 81 14.63 5.05 7.25
CA ARG A 81 15.70 5.89 6.72
C ARG A 81 16.97 5.06 6.55
N ARG A 82 17.74 5.34 5.50
CA ARG A 82 19.14 4.92 5.40
C ARG A 82 20.02 6.05 5.92
N THR A 83 20.73 5.82 6.99
CA THR A 83 21.57 6.84 7.64
C THR A 83 22.64 7.35 6.69
N GLY A 84 22.74 8.68 6.56
CA GLY A 84 23.79 9.34 5.75
C GLY A 84 23.48 9.47 4.26
N TRP A 85 22.32 9.04 3.78
CA TRP A 85 21.95 9.19 2.37
C TRP A 85 21.33 10.56 2.06
N THR A 86 21.62 11.05 0.86
CA THR A 86 20.96 12.22 0.26
C THR A 86 19.67 11.81 -0.45
N SER A 87 18.79 12.77 -0.74
CA SER A 87 17.55 12.50 -1.48
C SER A 87 17.81 11.84 -2.84
N GLU A 88 18.85 12.25 -3.55
CA GLU A 88 19.23 11.70 -4.85
C GLU A 88 19.55 10.20 -4.74
N GLN A 89 20.30 9.80 -3.72
CA GLN A 89 20.67 8.40 -3.50
C GLN A 89 19.44 7.51 -3.25
N TYR A 90 18.43 8.00 -2.53
CA TYR A 90 17.17 7.27 -2.35
C TYR A 90 16.46 7.00 -3.69
N TYR A 91 16.40 8.00 -4.59
CA TYR A 91 15.77 7.83 -5.89
C TYR A 91 16.58 6.94 -6.82
N GLU A 92 17.91 7.07 -6.83
CA GLU A 92 18.80 6.23 -7.63
C GLU A 92 18.68 4.76 -7.24
N TRP A 93 18.75 4.48 -5.94
CA TRP A 93 18.60 3.12 -5.41
C TRP A 93 17.20 2.55 -5.72
N SER A 94 16.13 3.29 -5.48
CA SER A 94 14.77 2.86 -5.77
C SER A 94 14.57 2.51 -7.25
N ASN A 95 15.11 3.34 -8.14
CA ASN A 95 15.07 3.10 -9.58
C ASN A 95 15.92 1.88 -10.00
N ALA A 96 17.04 1.63 -9.35
CA ALA A 96 17.84 0.43 -9.59
C ALA A 96 17.10 -0.84 -9.18
N MET A 97 16.54 -0.88 -7.97
CA MET A 97 15.72 -2.00 -7.47
C MET A 97 14.56 -2.32 -8.41
N LEU A 98 13.87 -1.29 -8.92
CA LEU A 98 12.76 -1.45 -9.86
C LEU A 98 13.24 -1.98 -11.23
N ARG A 99 14.33 -1.45 -11.78
CA ARG A 99 14.88 -1.91 -13.07
C ARG A 99 15.37 -3.35 -13.02
N GLU A 100 15.93 -3.75 -11.87
CA GLU A 100 16.39 -5.12 -11.63
C GLU A 100 15.23 -6.07 -11.26
N GLN A 101 14.01 -5.55 -11.16
CA GLN A 101 12.80 -6.31 -10.79
C GLN A 101 12.93 -7.00 -9.42
N ARG A 102 13.70 -6.45 -8.50
CA ARG A 102 13.93 -7.01 -7.16
C ARG A 102 12.84 -6.59 -6.18
N ALA A 103 12.54 -5.30 -6.11
CA ALA A 103 11.49 -4.75 -5.26
C ALA A 103 11.01 -3.38 -5.77
N PHE A 104 9.80 -3.00 -5.34
CA PHE A 104 9.26 -1.67 -5.55
C PHE A 104 9.15 -0.95 -4.20
N VAL A 105 10.17 -0.17 -3.87
CA VAL A 105 10.24 0.65 -2.65
C VAL A 105 10.27 2.12 -3.06
N MET A 106 9.32 2.90 -2.55
CA MET A 106 9.14 4.28 -2.94
C MET A 106 9.83 5.25 -1.98
N PRO A 107 10.72 6.14 -2.48
CA PRO A 107 11.08 7.34 -1.73
C PRO A 107 9.84 8.19 -1.46
N THR A 108 9.71 8.68 -0.24
CA THR A 108 8.61 9.55 0.19
C THR A 108 9.12 10.65 1.09
N THR A 109 8.35 11.73 1.21
CA THR A 109 8.69 12.83 2.12
C THR A 109 7.87 12.72 3.40
N TRP A 110 8.54 12.74 4.55
CA TRP A 110 7.96 12.73 5.88
C TRP A 110 8.62 13.81 6.73
N HIS A 111 7.84 14.76 7.24
CA HIS A 111 8.34 15.92 7.99
C HIS A 111 9.49 16.69 7.30
N GLY A 112 9.45 16.77 5.97
CA GLY A 112 10.47 17.46 5.16
C GLY A 112 11.72 16.63 4.82
N GLU A 113 11.81 15.39 5.30
CA GLU A 113 12.91 14.47 5.01
C GLU A 113 12.52 13.40 4.00
N THR A 114 13.46 12.99 3.15
CA THR A 114 13.27 11.86 2.23
C THR A 114 13.52 10.54 2.96
N LEU A 115 12.58 9.63 2.87
CA LEU A 115 12.59 8.32 3.50
C LEU A 115 12.22 7.24 2.48
N LEU A 116 12.43 5.98 2.84
CA LEU A 116 11.92 4.83 2.09
C LEU A 116 10.58 4.36 2.65
N ARG A 117 9.72 3.94 1.75
CA ARG A 117 8.40 3.39 2.07
C ARG A 117 8.15 2.10 1.30
N ALA A 118 7.92 1.02 2.01
CA ALA A 118 7.37 -0.22 1.47
C ALA A 118 5.95 -0.47 1.98
N VAL A 119 5.16 -1.15 1.17
CA VAL A 119 3.80 -1.56 1.51
C VAL A 119 3.67 -3.06 1.28
N TYR A 120 3.35 -3.81 2.31
CA TYR A 120 3.20 -5.26 2.27
C TYR A 120 1.72 -5.62 2.08
N LEU A 121 1.32 -5.85 0.82
CA LEU A 121 -0.08 -6.15 0.45
C LEU A 121 -0.29 -7.58 -0.01
N ASN A 122 0.79 -8.31 -0.32
CA ASN A 122 0.73 -9.70 -0.73
C ASN A 122 0.92 -10.60 0.51
N PRO A 123 -0.09 -11.41 0.89
CA PRO A 123 0.04 -12.33 2.03
C PRO A 123 1.06 -13.45 1.78
N GLU A 124 1.46 -13.68 0.52
CA GLU A 124 2.48 -14.67 0.13
C GLU A 124 3.88 -14.03 -0.07
N CYS A 125 4.07 -12.77 0.36
CA CYS A 125 5.36 -12.08 0.24
C CYS A 125 6.43 -12.82 1.05
N PRO A 126 7.49 -13.37 0.42
CA PRO A 126 8.51 -14.12 1.14
C PRO A 126 9.39 -13.17 1.97
N PRO A 127 9.82 -13.57 3.19
CA PRO A 127 10.70 -12.77 4.04
C PRO A 127 12.02 -12.38 3.38
N SER A 128 12.51 -13.18 2.44
CA SER A 128 13.77 -12.92 1.70
C SER A 128 13.76 -11.59 0.95
N ILE A 129 12.58 -11.09 0.51
CA ILE A 129 12.50 -9.77 -0.14
C ILE A 129 12.96 -8.66 0.81
N THR A 130 12.55 -8.74 2.08
CA THR A 130 13.00 -7.77 3.08
C THR A 130 14.50 -7.89 3.37
N ASP A 131 15.02 -9.10 3.44
CA ASP A 131 16.46 -9.34 3.63
C ASP A 131 17.27 -8.80 2.43
N ASP A 132 16.80 -9.01 1.20
CA ASP A 132 17.41 -8.47 -0.01
C ASP A 132 17.39 -6.92 -0.04
N ILE A 133 16.31 -6.31 0.40
CA ILE A 133 16.21 -4.84 0.54
C ILE A 133 17.23 -4.34 1.54
N ILE A 134 17.30 -4.94 2.74
CA ILE A 134 18.23 -4.54 3.80
C ILE A 134 19.68 -4.71 3.32
N ALA A 135 20.01 -5.83 2.70
CA ALA A 135 21.35 -6.10 2.19
C ALA A 135 21.77 -5.08 1.10
N SER A 136 20.85 -4.72 0.20
CA SER A 136 21.12 -3.75 -0.87
C SER A 136 21.31 -2.31 -0.39
N LEU A 137 20.95 -2.01 0.87
CA LEU A 137 21.14 -0.71 1.52
C LEU A 137 22.40 -0.66 2.39
N ALA A 138 23.16 -1.75 2.48
CA ALA A 138 24.36 -1.82 3.32
C ALA A 138 25.56 -1.08 2.71
N ASP A 139 25.62 -1.01 1.38
CA ASP A 139 26.66 -0.31 0.60
C ASP A 139 26.27 1.17 0.39
#